data_d4cad8c45466ec7d0ecaf6298d54de21
#
_entry.id   d4cad8c45466ec7d0ecaf6298d54de21
#
_cell.length_a   1.000
_cell.length_b   1.000
_cell.length_c   1.000
_cell.angle_alpha   90.00
_cell.angle_beta   90.00
_cell.angle_gamma   90.00
#
_symmetry.space_group_name_H-M   'P 1'
#
loop_
_entity.id
_entity.type
_entity.pdbx_description
1 polymer ?
#
loop_
_entity_poly.entity_id
_entity_poly.type
_entity_poly.pdbx_seq_one_letter_code
_entity_poly.pdbx_strand_id
1 'polypeptide(L)'
;MDKYYYLISQLPSLSFGKEASITIDRFLEESQKWLSDRDYQRLLEVNLDSYESSKGDLPVITSFKQYEYQLRHDIASWREAKRRDQDYKPVSFPVSVLKELNPLEAEIKLMEKRWELIDSMERDYNFGLPLVILYYMKLQVLRRYFTFNKEQGLQKFQKFYEVDVS
;
A
#
# COMPACT_ATOMS: atom_id res chain seq x y z
N MET A 1 14.91 -23.04 -3.15
CA MET A 1 15.55 -21.89 -2.47
C MET A 1 16.12 -20.90 -3.45
N ASP A 2 16.85 -21.38 -4.41
CA ASP A 2 17.49 -20.52 -5.41
C ASP A 2 16.50 -19.80 -6.35
N LYS A 3 15.34 -20.38 -6.56
CA LYS A 3 14.32 -19.83 -7.45
C LYS A 3 13.81 -18.46 -6.99
N TYR A 4 13.56 -18.30 -5.70
CA TYR A 4 13.05 -17.04 -5.15
C TYR A 4 14.12 -15.96 -5.14
N TYR A 5 15.37 -16.35 -4.91
CA TYR A 5 16.51 -15.46 -5.04
C TYR A 5 16.63 -14.91 -6.47
N TYR A 6 16.54 -15.77 -7.48
CA TYR A 6 16.61 -15.32 -8.87
C TYR A 6 15.47 -14.38 -9.24
N LEU A 7 14.26 -14.69 -8.81
CA LEU A 7 13.13 -13.81 -9.04
C LEU A 7 13.40 -12.42 -8.41
N ILE A 8 13.72 -12.37 -7.14
CA ILE A 8 13.92 -11.12 -6.41
C ILE A 8 15.07 -10.32 -7.01
N SER A 9 16.17 -10.97 -7.39
CA SER A 9 17.34 -10.29 -7.97
C SER A 9 17.08 -9.67 -9.33
N GLN A 10 16.08 -10.13 -10.07
CA GLN A 10 15.70 -9.61 -11.38
C GLN A 10 14.70 -8.45 -11.29
N LEU A 11 14.06 -8.28 -10.15
CA LEU A 11 13.03 -7.25 -9.99
C LEU A 11 13.66 -5.86 -9.85
N PRO A 12 13.15 -4.85 -10.58
CA PRO A 12 13.67 -3.49 -10.46
C PRO A 12 13.36 -2.88 -9.10
N SER A 13 14.22 -2.00 -8.63
CA SER A 13 14.01 -1.26 -7.38
C SER A 13 12.79 -0.37 -7.48
N LEU A 14 12.04 -0.28 -6.38
CA LEU A 14 10.84 0.55 -6.30
C LEU A 14 11.08 1.72 -5.34
N SER A 15 10.49 2.87 -5.67
CA SER A 15 10.52 4.06 -4.81
C SER A 15 9.12 4.67 -4.74
N PHE A 16 8.75 5.13 -3.55
CA PHE A 16 7.45 5.77 -3.36
C PHE A 16 7.36 7.04 -4.23
N GLY A 17 6.24 7.19 -4.93
CA GLY A 17 5.99 8.36 -5.77
C GLY A 17 6.63 8.31 -7.14
N LYS A 18 7.37 7.25 -7.48
CA LYS A 18 7.96 7.04 -8.80
C LYS A 18 7.33 5.85 -9.49
N GLU A 19 7.06 5.98 -10.79
CA GLU A 19 6.53 4.87 -11.57
C GLU A 19 7.48 3.67 -11.51
N ALA A 20 6.89 2.49 -11.34
CA ALA A 20 7.64 1.25 -11.39
C ALA A 20 8.06 0.94 -12.83
N SER A 21 9.28 0.43 -13.00
CA SER A 21 9.76 -0.04 -14.31
C SER A 21 9.13 -1.35 -14.75
N ILE A 22 8.29 -1.94 -13.89
CA ILE A 22 7.59 -3.19 -14.16
C ILE A 22 6.11 -3.01 -13.84
N THR A 23 5.24 -3.56 -14.68
CA THR A 23 3.80 -3.58 -14.43
C THR A 23 3.44 -4.74 -13.48
N ILE A 24 2.27 -4.64 -12.84
CA ILE A 24 1.77 -5.73 -12.00
C ILE A 24 1.59 -7.02 -12.83
N ASP A 25 1.06 -6.91 -14.04
CA ASP A 25 0.87 -8.06 -14.92
C ASP A 25 2.20 -8.75 -15.23
N ARG A 26 3.22 -7.96 -15.56
CA ARG A 26 4.56 -8.50 -15.83
C ARG A 26 5.19 -9.13 -14.59
N PHE A 27 5.02 -8.49 -13.44
CA PHE A 27 5.48 -9.04 -12.16
C PHE A 27 4.84 -10.40 -11.89
N LEU A 28 3.53 -10.51 -12.08
CA LEU A 28 2.81 -11.77 -11.84
C LEU A 28 3.24 -12.86 -12.83
N GLU A 29 3.44 -12.52 -14.11
CA GLU A 29 3.96 -13.46 -15.11
C GLU A 29 5.33 -14.00 -14.72
N GLU A 30 6.24 -13.12 -14.31
CA GLU A 30 7.58 -13.54 -13.87
C GLU A 30 7.51 -14.38 -12.59
N SER A 31 6.67 -13.98 -11.65
CA SER A 31 6.49 -14.72 -10.40
C SER A 31 5.97 -16.13 -10.64
N GLN A 32 5.05 -16.31 -11.58
CA GLN A 32 4.49 -17.62 -11.91
C GLN A 32 5.54 -18.60 -12.40
N LYS A 33 6.57 -18.12 -13.10
CA LYS A 33 7.67 -18.95 -13.60
C LYS A 33 8.54 -19.54 -12.48
N TRP A 34 8.69 -18.82 -11.37
CA TRP A 34 9.63 -19.15 -10.31
C TRP A 34 8.98 -19.69 -9.04
N LEU A 35 7.72 -19.32 -8.76
CA LEU A 35 7.02 -19.77 -7.57
C LEU A 35 6.38 -21.14 -7.79
N SER A 36 6.25 -21.92 -6.70
CA SER A 36 5.38 -23.09 -6.72
C SER A 36 3.92 -22.67 -6.97
N ASP A 37 3.10 -23.59 -7.44
CA ASP A 37 1.68 -23.31 -7.67
C ASP A 37 0.99 -22.81 -6.39
N ARG A 38 1.31 -23.43 -5.26
CA ARG A 38 0.75 -23.04 -3.96
C ARG A 38 1.15 -21.62 -3.58
N ASP A 39 2.42 -21.29 -3.72
CA ASP A 39 2.94 -19.96 -3.36
C ASP A 39 2.44 -18.89 -4.32
N TYR A 40 2.31 -19.22 -5.60
CA TYR A 40 1.74 -18.31 -6.58
C TYR A 40 0.27 -18.00 -6.27
N GLN A 41 -0.51 -19.01 -5.86
CA GLN A 41 -1.90 -18.77 -5.44
C GLN A 41 -1.97 -17.87 -4.20
N ARG A 42 -1.09 -18.08 -3.25
CA ARG A 42 -0.97 -17.20 -2.08
C ARG A 42 -0.64 -15.75 -2.47
N LEU A 43 0.27 -15.58 -3.43
CA LEU A 43 0.62 -14.26 -3.94
C LEU A 43 -0.59 -13.57 -4.56
N LEU A 44 -1.37 -14.28 -5.38
CA LEU A 44 -2.54 -13.72 -6.04
C LEU A 44 -3.61 -13.24 -5.07
N GLU A 45 -3.66 -13.81 -3.87
CA GLU A 45 -4.63 -13.44 -2.84
C GLU A 45 -4.24 -12.17 -2.07
N VAL A 46 -3.02 -11.67 -2.24
CA VAL A 46 -2.54 -10.49 -1.53
C VAL A 46 -3.25 -9.23 -2.03
N ASN A 47 -3.88 -8.51 -1.11
CA ASN A 47 -4.62 -7.29 -1.42
C ASN A 47 -4.47 -6.29 -0.26
N LEU A 48 -4.08 -5.06 -0.57
CA LEU A 48 -3.94 -3.98 0.43
C LEU A 48 -5.24 -3.67 1.17
N ASP A 49 -6.38 -3.89 0.53
CA ASP A 49 -7.69 -3.59 1.13
C ASP A 49 -8.16 -4.68 2.08
N SER A 50 -7.49 -5.83 2.10
CA SER A 50 -7.83 -6.95 2.97
C SER A 50 -7.17 -6.75 4.33
N TYR A 51 -7.95 -6.45 5.34
CA TYR A 51 -7.46 -6.18 6.70
C TYR A 51 -8.07 -7.10 7.77
N GLU A 52 -8.93 -8.02 7.37
CA GLU A 52 -9.50 -9.02 8.27
C GLU A 52 -8.60 -10.24 8.32
N SER A 53 -8.29 -10.71 9.54
CA SER A 53 -7.47 -11.90 9.73
C SER A 53 -8.13 -13.13 9.15
N SER A 54 -7.37 -13.91 8.41
CA SER A 54 -7.82 -15.19 7.86
C SER A 54 -6.95 -16.31 8.42
N LYS A 55 -7.58 -17.47 8.63
CA LYS A 55 -6.87 -18.66 9.08
C LYS A 55 -5.91 -19.13 7.98
N GLY A 56 -4.65 -19.31 8.34
CA GLY A 56 -3.63 -19.72 7.38
C GLY A 56 -2.84 -18.57 6.75
N ASP A 57 -3.09 -17.33 7.15
CA ASP A 57 -2.28 -16.19 6.70
C ASP A 57 -0.82 -16.38 7.12
N LEU A 58 0.09 -16.00 6.21
CA LEU A 58 1.52 -15.96 6.51
C LEU A 58 1.80 -14.83 7.52
N PRO A 59 2.86 -14.97 8.37
CA PRO A 59 3.17 -13.93 9.36
C PRO A 59 3.31 -12.53 8.77
N VAL A 60 3.90 -12.38 7.58
CA VAL A 60 4.04 -11.08 6.91
C VAL A 60 2.67 -10.48 6.59
N ILE A 61 1.72 -11.29 6.16
CA ILE A 61 0.35 -10.85 5.87
C ILE A 61 -0.39 -10.51 7.16
N THR A 62 -0.24 -11.33 8.20
CA THR A 62 -0.84 -11.06 9.50
C THR A 62 -0.37 -9.72 10.06
N SER A 63 0.92 -9.44 10.01
CA SER A 63 1.49 -8.17 10.49
C SER A 63 0.94 -6.98 9.72
N PHE A 64 0.84 -7.09 8.39
CA PHE A 64 0.29 -6.04 7.56
C PHE A 64 -1.19 -5.80 7.86
N LYS A 65 -1.98 -6.87 8.00
CA LYS A 65 -3.41 -6.75 8.31
C LYS A 65 -3.66 -6.12 9.68
N GLN A 66 -2.84 -6.45 10.67
CA GLN A 66 -2.92 -5.83 12.00
C GLN A 66 -2.67 -4.32 11.93
N TYR A 67 -1.65 -3.90 11.18
CA TYR A 67 -1.36 -2.49 10.98
C TYR A 67 -2.51 -1.79 10.25
N GLU A 68 -3.00 -2.38 9.18
CA GLU A 68 -4.09 -1.80 8.38
C GLU A 68 -5.37 -1.67 9.21
N TYR A 69 -5.67 -2.66 10.03
CA TYR A 69 -6.82 -2.60 10.95
C TYR A 69 -6.66 -1.43 11.93
N GLN A 70 -5.49 -1.30 12.56
CA GLN A 70 -5.22 -0.21 13.50
C GLN A 70 -5.29 1.16 12.81
N LEU A 71 -4.74 1.27 11.61
CA LEU A 71 -4.77 2.49 10.82
C LEU A 71 -6.21 2.93 10.54
N ARG A 72 -7.05 2.01 10.07
CA ARG A 72 -8.46 2.28 9.78
C ARG A 72 -9.24 2.63 11.04
N HIS A 73 -8.95 1.95 12.14
CA HIS A 73 -9.55 2.24 13.43
C HIS A 73 -9.20 3.65 13.90
N ASP A 74 -7.93 4.05 13.78
CA ASP A 74 -7.47 5.38 14.16
C ASP A 74 -8.15 6.48 13.32
N ILE A 75 -8.26 6.26 12.01
CA ILE A 75 -8.90 7.22 11.11
C ILE A 75 -10.38 7.40 11.49
N ALA A 76 -11.09 6.30 11.68
CA ALA A 76 -12.51 6.32 12.04
C ALA A 76 -12.73 6.99 13.40
N SER A 77 -11.92 6.65 14.40
CA SER A 77 -12.00 7.21 15.74
C SER A 77 -11.68 8.70 15.75
N TRP A 78 -10.68 9.12 14.98
CA TRP A 78 -10.31 10.54 14.87
C TRP A 78 -11.42 11.36 14.22
N ARG A 79 -12.04 10.84 13.16
CA ARG A 79 -13.17 11.49 12.48
C ARG A 79 -14.37 11.62 13.42
N GLU A 80 -14.66 10.57 14.17
CA GLU A 80 -15.76 10.56 15.15
C GLU A 80 -15.52 11.56 16.27
N ALA A 81 -14.31 11.60 16.83
CA ALA A 81 -13.94 12.54 17.87
C ALA A 81 -14.06 13.99 17.37
N LYS A 82 -13.65 14.25 16.13
CA LYS A 82 -13.77 15.58 15.52
C LYS A 82 -15.22 16.02 15.39
N ARG A 83 -16.12 15.12 15.00
CA ARG A 83 -17.56 15.42 14.92
C ARG A 83 -18.16 15.77 16.28
N ARG A 84 -17.62 15.18 17.36
CA ARG A 84 -18.07 15.41 18.74
C ARG A 84 -17.28 16.50 19.47
N ASP A 85 -16.38 17.19 18.77
CA ASP A 85 -15.48 18.20 19.33
C ASP A 85 -14.67 17.64 20.51
N GLN A 86 -14.16 16.40 20.35
CA GLN A 86 -13.34 15.69 21.31
C GLN A 86 -11.94 15.44 20.73
N ASP A 87 -10.96 15.24 21.62
CA ASP A 87 -9.62 14.91 21.23
C ASP A 87 -9.46 13.39 21.10
N TYR A 88 -8.70 12.97 20.10
CA TYR A 88 -8.30 11.59 19.91
C TYR A 88 -6.84 11.53 19.46
N LYS A 89 -6.04 10.68 20.10
CA LYS A 89 -4.63 10.49 19.74
C LYS A 89 -4.47 9.17 19.00
N PRO A 90 -4.16 9.20 17.68
CA PRO A 90 -3.91 7.97 16.93
C PRO A 90 -2.68 7.22 17.44
N VAL A 91 -2.71 5.90 17.34
CA VAL A 91 -1.61 5.02 17.74
C VAL A 91 -0.67 4.76 16.56
N SER A 92 -1.21 4.60 15.35
CA SER A 92 -0.47 4.15 14.17
C SER A 92 0.26 5.26 13.41
N PHE A 93 -0.09 6.54 13.66
CA PHE A 93 0.53 7.67 12.98
C PHE A 93 0.44 8.94 13.84
N PRO A 94 1.29 9.96 13.58
CA PRO A 94 1.19 11.25 14.26
C PRO A 94 -0.10 11.98 13.88
N VAL A 95 -0.71 12.65 14.84
CA VAL A 95 -1.95 13.42 14.63
C VAL A 95 -1.78 14.51 13.56
N SER A 96 -0.58 15.02 13.38
CA SER A 96 -0.25 16.01 12.36
C SER A 96 -0.59 15.55 10.94
N VAL A 97 -0.58 14.25 10.68
CA VAL A 97 -0.94 13.70 9.36
C VAL A 97 -2.37 14.09 8.96
N LEU A 98 -3.27 14.16 9.92
CA LEU A 98 -4.69 14.47 9.66
C LEU A 98 -5.06 15.93 9.95
N LYS A 99 -4.34 16.61 10.84
CA LYS A 99 -4.68 17.98 11.26
C LYS A 99 -4.29 19.08 10.28
N GLU A 100 -3.11 18.97 9.70
CA GLU A 100 -2.49 20.05 8.92
C GLU A 100 -2.68 19.93 7.43
N LEU A 101 -3.20 18.79 6.96
CA LEU A 101 -3.30 18.47 5.54
C LEU A 101 -4.74 18.48 5.07
N ASN A 102 -4.94 18.88 3.80
CA ASN A 102 -6.22 18.67 3.15
C ASN A 102 -6.44 17.15 2.93
N PRO A 103 -7.68 16.72 2.60
CA PRO A 103 -7.95 15.27 2.42
C PRO A 103 -7.06 14.58 1.40
N LEU A 104 -6.66 15.28 0.33
CA LEU A 104 -5.76 14.75 -0.70
C LEU A 104 -4.37 14.46 -0.12
N GLU A 105 -3.79 15.45 0.55
CA GLU A 105 -2.47 15.31 1.16
C GLU A 105 -2.46 14.25 2.26
N ALA A 106 -3.53 14.18 3.05
CA ALA A 106 -3.68 13.15 4.08
C ALA A 106 -3.68 11.75 3.47
N GLU A 107 -4.40 11.54 2.37
CA GLU A 107 -4.43 10.24 1.68
C GLU A 107 -3.05 9.83 1.17
N ILE A 108 -2.31 10.77 0.58
CA ILE A 108 -0.93 10.52 0.13
C ILE A 108 -0.02 10.16 1.32
N LYS A 109 -0.15 10.88 2.43
CA LYS A 109 0.64 10.58 3.63
C LYS A 109 0.31 9.21 4.22
N LEU A 110 -0.93 8.78 4.17
CA LEU A 110 -1.32 7.45 4.62
C LEU A 110 -0.76 6.35 3.70
N MET A 111 -0.70 6.59 2.40
CA MET A 111 -0.03 5.68 1.46
C MET A 111 1.47 5.59 1.74
N GLU A 112 2.10 6.74 2.03
CA GLU A 112 3.52 6.79 2.40
C GLU A 112 3.78 6.00 3.69
N LYS A 113 2.90 6.08 4.67
CA LYS A 113 3.00 5.29 5.92
C LYS A 113 2.92 3.79 5.66
N ARG A 114 2.04 3.38 4.77
CA ARG A 114 1.97 1.97 4.35
C ARG A 114 3.26 1.52 3.67
N TRP A 115 3.82 2.37 2.82
CA TRP A 115 5.10 2.11 2.17
C TRP A 115 6.24 1.95 3.17
N GLU A 116 6.33 2.86 4.14
CA GLU A 116 7.34 2.80 5.20
C GLU A 116 7.23 1.51 6.02
N LEU A 117 6.02 1.07 6.31
CA LEU A 117 5.80 -0.20 6.99
C LEU A 117 6.34 -1.37 6.17
N ILE A 118 5.99 -1.41 4.88
CA ILE A 118 6.46 -2.47 3.98
C ILE A 118 8.00 -2.48 3.91
N ASP A 119 8.62 -1.31 3.78
CA ASP A 119 10.08 -1.17 3.82
C ASP A 119 10.68 -1.74 5.11
N SER A 120 10.09 -1.44 6.25
CA SER A 120 10.57 -1.94 7.53
C SER A 120 10.44 -3.45 7.63
N MET A 121 9.36 -4.02 7.08
CA MET A 121 9.14 -5.46 7.07
C MET A 121 10.13 -6.19 6.16
N GLU A 122 10.53 -5.59 5.05
CA GLU A 122 11.51 -6.17 4.13
C GLU A 122 12.86 -6.45 4.82
N ARG A 123 13.22 -5.65 5.80
CA ARG A 123 14.48 -5.82 6.53
C ARG A 123 14.51 -7.09 7.38
N ASP A 124 13.35 -7.63 7.72
CA ASP A 124 13.24 -8.82 8.55
C ASP A 124 13.38 -10.11 7.74
N TYR A 125 13.39 -10.02 6.42
CA TYR A 125 13.45 -11.17 5.52
C TYR A 125 14.64 -11.08 4.57
N ASN A 126 15.37 -12.18 4.40
CA ASN A 126 16.50 -12.23 3.48
C ASN A 126 16.05 -12.58 2.06
N PHE A 127 15.36 -13.71 1.90
CA PHE A 127 14.83 -14.19 0.63
C PHE A 127 13.56 -15.00 0.90
N GLY A 128 12.85 -15.33 -0.17
CA GLY A 128 11.70 -16.20 -0.08
C GLY A 128 10.38 -15.49 -0.38
N LEU A 129 9.31 -16.23 -0.19
CA LEU A 129 7.96 -15.74 -0.49
C LEU A 129 7.59 -14.43 0.22
N PRO A 130 7.96 -14.20 1.49
CA PRO A 130 7.61 -12.92 2.13
C PRO A 130 8.12 -11.69 1.38
N LEU A 131 9.34 -11.73 0.84
CA LEU A 131 9.87 -10.60 0.06
C LEU A 131 9.11 -10.41 -1.26
N VAL A 132 8.71 -11.48 -1.91
CA VAL A 132 7.90 -11.42 -3.14
C VAL A 132 6.54 -10.78 -2.82
N ILE A 133 5.92 -11.17 -1.71
CA ILE A 133 4.65 -10.61 -1.25
C ILE A 133 4.80 -9.11 -0.96
N LEU A 134 5.84 -8.71 -0.25
CA LEU A 134 6.09 -7.29 0.08
C LEU A 134 6.33 -6.47 -1.18
N TYR A 135 7.03 -7.01 -2.16
CA TYR A 135 7.22 -6.37 -3.44
C TYR A 135 5.88 -6.15 -4.16
N TYR A 136 5.02 -7.15 -4.16
CA TYR A 136 3.68 -7.03 -4.75
C TYR A 136 2.85 -5.96 -4.03
N MET A 137 2.93 -5.91 -2.70
CA MET A 137 2.25 -4.87 -1.93
C MET A 137 2.74 -3.47 -2.32
N LYS A 138 4.04 -3.29 -2.52
CA LYS A 138 4.61 -2.02 -3.00
C LYS A 138 4.06 -1.65 -4.38
N LEU A 139 3.97 -2.60 -5.29
CA LEU A 139 3.38 -2.36 -6.62
C LEU A 139 1.92 -1.93 -6.50
N GLN A 140 1.16 -2.52 -5.58
CA GLN A 140 -0.24 -2.15 -5.36
C GLN A 140 -0.34 -0.73 -4.77
N VAL A 141 0.55 -0.34 -3.86
CA VAL A 141 0.60 1.03 -3.32
C VAL A 141 0.89 2.02 -4.43
N LEU A 142 1.87 1.75 -5.29
CA LEU A 142 2.21 2.62 -6.41
C LEU A 142 1.05 2.74 -7.40
N ARG A 143 0.38 1.65 -7.72
CA ARG A 143 -0.80 1.68 -8.58
C ARG A 143 -1.89 2.58 -8.00
N ARG A 144 -2.17 2.44 -6.70
CA ARG A 144 -3.15 3.29 -6.01
C ARG A 144 -2.73 4.75 -6.03
N TYR A 145 -1.46 5.03 -5.75
CA TYR A 145 -0.91 6.38 -5.76
C TYR A 145 -1.08 7.06 -7.12
N PHE A 146 -0.68 6.40 -8.20
CA PHE A 146 -0.76 6.98 -9.53
C PHE A 146 -2.19 7.08 -10.05
N THR A 147 -3.05 6.11 -9.74
CA THR A 147 -4.49 6.18 -10.06
C THR A 147 -5.14 7.36 -9.35
N PHE A 148 -4.84 7.53 -8.07
CA PHE A 148 -5.37 8.62 -7.26
C PHE A 148 -4.91 9.98 -7.78
N ASN A 149 -3.64 10.15 -8.09
CA ASN A 149 -3.09 11.39 -8.65
C ASN A 149 -3.69 11.72 -10.01
N LYS A 150 -3.90 10.71 -10.85
CA LYS A 150 -4.53 10.88 -12.17
C LYS A 150 -5.97 11.37 -12.02
N GLU A 151 -6.75 10.79 -11.12
CA GLU A 151 -8.12 11.20 -10.84
C GLU A 151 -8.17 12.62 -10.31
N GLN A 152 -7.29 13.00 -9.38
CA GLN A 152 -7.21 14.34 -8.83
C GLN A 152 -6.77 15.36 -9.90
N GLY A 153 -5.85 14.99 -10.75
CA GLY A 153 -5.43 15.81 -11.88
C GLY A 153 -6.57 16.09 -12.85
N LEU A 154 -7.36 15.07 -13.16
CA LEU A 154 -8.54 15.22 -14.01
C LEU A 154 -9.60 16.12 -13.37
N GLN A 155 -9.86 15.96 -12.09
CA GLN A 155 -10.82 16.81 -11.36
C GLN A 155 -10.39 18.28 -11.36
N LYS A 156 -9.11 18.56 -11.13
CA LYS A 156 -8.56 19.91 -11.19
C LYS A 156 -8.68 20.50 -12.60
N PHE A 157 -8.40 19.71 -13.60
CA PHE A 157 -8.54 20.13 -15.00
C PHE A 157 -9.97 20.45 -15.35
N GLN A 158 -10.93 19.62 -14.96
CA GLN A 158 -12.35 19.84 -15.18
C GLN A 158 -12.85 21.11 -14.49
N LYS A 159 -12.47 21.34 -13.25
CA LYS A 159 -12.80 22.55 -12.50
C LYS A 159 -12.26 23.82 -13.19
N PHE A 160 -11.02 23.75 -13.63
CA PHE A 160 -10.39 24.85 -14.35
C PHE A 160 -11.13 25.16 -15.66
N TYR A 161 -11.54 24.13 -16.39
CA TYR A 161 -12.27 24.26 -17.64
C TYR A 161 -13.68 24.84 -17.43
N GLU A 162 -14.36 24.43 -16.35
CA GLU A 162 -15.69 24.96 -16.01
C GLU A 162 -15.64 26.44 -15.62
N VAL A 163 -14.59 26.87 -14.94
CA VAL A 163 -14.39 28.26 -14.54
C VAL A 163 -14.13 29.16 -15.76
N ASP A 164 -13.42 28.65 -16.77
CA ASP A 164 -13.13 29.40 -17.99
C ASP A 164 -14.36 29.56 -18.92
N VAL A 165 -15.37 28.72 -18.78
CA VAL A 165 -16.59 28.74 -19.60
C VAL A 165 -17.71 29.57 -18.96
N SER A 166 -17.58 29.89 -17.70
CA SER A 166 -18.53 30.72 -16.98
C SER A 166 -18.08 32.19 -16.92
#